data_a47296da7ae7a31b0d34bc970e73ff84
#
_entry.id   a47296da7ae7a31b0d34bc970e73ff84
#
_cell.length_a   1.000
_cell.length_b   1.000
_cell.length_c   1.000
_cell.angle_alpha   90.00
_cell.angle_beta   90.00
_cell.angle_gamma   90.00
#
_symmetry.space_group_name_H-M   'P 1'
#
loop_
_entity.id
_entity.type
_entity.pdbx_description
1 polymer ?
#
loop_
_entity_poly.entity_id
_entity_poly.type
_entity_poly.pdbx_seq_one_letter_code
_entity_poly.pdbx_strand_id
1 'polypeptide(L)'
;VTGRRSPARRPTMKDIARHAGVSQSAVSFALNGRAGVSEETRERVRQVAEELGWRPSTAARALSGEGAATVGFVLARPADTLGVDSFFLQLVSGIQEVLAERHLGLLFQVVEDVADECAVYRRWWAEHRVDGVLVVDPRTDDPRPDLLDELGLPAVVIGGAPEERHPGLSTVWADDAGAMASVVDGLHALGHRRIVHIAGLSGLAHTERRIRTLAAEAARRGLTEVQSVTTDYSDAAAAAVTRRVLRADAPPTALIYDNDVMAVAGVAAATELGFSVPAEVSVVAWEDSALCRMVKPWLSALSRDSVEFGRTAARELTALLDGGPARTVRVPVPRLIERDSTGVARRS
;
A
#
# COMPACT_ATOMS: atom_id res chain seq x y z
N VAL A 1 9.65 28.68 37.53
CA VAL A 1 9.71 27.28 38.00
C VAL A 1 8.47 26.60 37.42
N THR A 2 8.58 26.00 36.25
CA THR A 2 7.49 25.26 35.62
C THR A 2 7.52 23.82 36.15
N GLY A 3 6.59 23.51 37.05
CA GLY A 3 6.40 22.16 37.56
C GLY A 3 6.06 21.19 36.44
N ARG A 4 6.93 20.22 36.15
CA ARG A 4 6.65 19.05 35.33
C ARG A 4 5.45 18.33 35.97
N ARG A 5 4.27 18.38 35.34
CA ARG A 5 3.16 17.51 35.71
C ARG A 5 3.62 16.07 35.44
N SER A 6 3.72 15.26 36.49
CA SER A 6 3.90 13.81 36.35
C SER A 6 2.75 13.28 35.47
N PRO A 7 3.04 12.38 34.49
CA PRO A 7 1.98 11.80 33.69
C PRO A 7 0.95 11.12 34.61
N ALA A 8 -0.33 11.37 34.35
CA ALA A 8 -1.41 10.77 35.10
C ALA A 8 -1.25 9.24 35.07
N ARG A 9 -1.12 8.64 36.25
CA ARG A 9 -0.93 7.19 36.41
C ARG A 9 -2.18 6.48 35.86
N ARG A 10 -2.00 5.60 34.86
CA ARG A 10 -3.09 4.79 34.33
C ARG A 10 -3.66 3.89 35.44
N PRO A 11 -5.00 3.76 35.54
CA PRO A 11 -5.62 2.86 36.51
C PRO A 11 -5.14 1.41 36.27
N THR A 12 -5.00 0.65 37.34
CA THR A 12 -4.58 -0.75 37.30
C THR A 12 -5.68 -1.67 37.83
N MET A 13 -5.59 -2.98 37.57
CA MET A 13 -6.51 -3.96 38.20
C MET A 13 -6.51 -3.85 39.74
N LYS A 14 -5.40 -3.42 40.37
CA LYS A 14 -5.34 -3.16 41.82
C LYS A 14 -6.19 -1.97 42.23
N ASP A 15 -6.28 -0.97 41.36
CA ASP A 15 -7.13 0.19 41.66
C ASP A 15 -8.62 -0.18 41.53
N ILE A 16 -9.00 -0.98 40.52
CA ILE A 16 -10.35 -1.53 40.38
C ILE A 16 -10.70 -2.39 41.60
N ALA A 17 -9.80 -3.32 42.02
CA ALA A 17 -10.01 -4.19 43.18
C ALA A 17 -10.32 -3.39 44.45
N ARG A 18 -9.56 -2.32 44.64
CA ARG A 18 -9.73 -1.43 45.80
C ARG A 18 -11.07 -0.69 45.77
N HIS A 19 -11.50 -0.17 44.63
CA HIS A 19 -12.76 0.59 44.51
C HIS A 19 -13.99 -0.33 44.49
N ALA A 20 -13.88 -1.54 43.90
CA ALA A 20 -14.96 -2.51 43.88
C ALA A 20 -15.06 -3.34 45.18
N GLY A 21 -14.09 -3.23 46.09
CA GLY A 21 -14.08 -3.98 47.35
C GLY A 21 -13.88 -5.49 47.18
N VAL A 22 -13.10 -5.91 46.20
CA VAL A 22 -12.85 -7.32 45.87
C VAL A 22 -11.36 -7.61 45.67
N SER A 23 -10.96 -8.89 45.60
CA SER A 23 -9.59 -9.27 45.31
C SER A 23 -9.22 -9.02 43.83
N GLN A 24 -7.92 -8.87 43.54
CA GLN A 24 -7.44 -8.75 42.13
C GLN A 24 -7.79 -9.99 41.29
N SER A 25 -7.81 -11.19 41.88
CA SER A 25 -8.26 -12.40 41.20
C SER A 25 -9.74 -12.33 40.84
N ALA A 26 -10.59 -11.81 41.77
CA ALA A 26 -12.00 -11.59 41.47
C ALA A 26 -12.21 -10.56 40.33
N VAL A 27 -11.42 -9.47 40.30
CA VAL A 27 -11.44 -8.52 39.16
C VAL A 27 -11.06 -9.21 37.87
N SER A 28 -9.97 -10.01 37.88
CA SER A 28 -9.56 -10.76 36.67
C SER A 28 -10.65 -11.73 36.21
N PHE A 29 -11.30 -12.47 37.11
CA PHE A 29 -12.39 -13.39 36.75
C PHE A 29 -13.62 -12.66 36.25
N ALA A 30 -13.98 -11.53 36.85
CA ALA A 30 -15.10 -10.69 36.44
C ALA A 30 -14.91 -10.11 35.02
N LEU A 31 -13.73 -9.55 34.75
CA LEU A 31 -13.41 -8.92 33.47
C LEU A 31 -13.23 -9.93 32.34
N ASN A 32 -12.67 -11.12 32.63
CA ASN A 32 -12.45 -12.18 31.64
C ASN A 32 -13.61 -13.22 31.55
N GLY A 33 -14.76 -12.94 32.12
CA GLY A 33 -15.91 -13.83 32.03
C GLY A 33 -15.76 -15.21 32.67
N ARG A 34 -14.71 -15.41 33.49
CA ARG A 34 -14.43 -16.71 34.14
C ARG A 34 -15.40 -16.99 35.28
N ALA A 35 -15.69 -18.28 35.52
CA ALA A 35 -16.46 -18.72 36.67
C ALA A 35 -15.72 -18.39 37.98
N GLY A 36 -16.46 -18.18 39.08
CA GLY A 36 -15.88 -17.92 40.41
C GLY A 36 -16.23 -16.56 41.01
N VAL A 37 -17.04 -15.74 40.33
CA VAL A 37 -17.63 -14.50 40.84
C VAL A 37 -19.12 -14.44 40.51
N SER A 38 -19.93 -13.85 41.42
CA SER A 38 -21.35 -13.62 41.19
C SER A 38 -21.59 -12.56 40.10
N GLU A 39 -22.76 -12.61 39.45
CA GLU A 39 -23.10 -11.63 38.42
C GLU A 39 -23.14 -10.18 38.98
N GLU A 40 -23.62 -10.01 40.19
CA GLU A 40 -23.59 -8.74 40.91
C GLU A 40 -22.17 -8.22 41.08
N THR A 41 -21.21 -9.08 41.44
CA THR A 41 -19.79 -8.71 41.59
C THR A 41 -19.19 -8.38 40.22
N ARG A 42 -19.57 -9.10 39.18
CA ARG A 42 -19.13 -8.87 37.81
C ARG A 42 -19.57 -7.50 37.31
N GLU A 43 -20.83 -7.16 37.51
CA GLU A 43 -21.38 -5.87 37.10
C GLU A 43 -20.73 -4.71 37.86
N ARG A 44 -20.58 -4.83 39.17
CA ARG A 44 -19.88 -3.83 39.98
C ARG A 44 -18.43 -3.61 39.55
N VAL A 45 -17.70 -4.66 39.21
CA VAL A 45 -16.32 -4.55 38.71
C VAL A 45 -16.28 -3.87 37.35
N ARG A 46 -17.22 -4.17 36.45
CA ARG A 46 -17.32 -3.51 35.13
C ARG A 46 -17.62 -2.02 35.29
N GLN A 47 -18.57 -1.66 36.11
CA GLN A 47 -18.91 -0.27 36.39
C GLN A 47 -17.73 0.51 36.94
N VAL A 48 -17.02 -0.02 37.93
CA VAL A 48 -15.82 0.61 38.50
C VAL A 48 -14.71 0.74 37.48
N ALA A 49 -14.51 -0.26 36.60
CA ALA A 49 -13.53 -0.18 35.53
C ALA A 49 -13.86 0.95 34.54
N GLU A 50 -15.13 1.11 34.19
CA GLU A 50 -15.62 2.17 33.31
C GLU A 50 -15.46 3.56 33.95
N GLU A 51 -15.85 3.73 35.22
CA GLU A 51 -15.71 4.97 35.99
C GLU A 51 -14.25 5.43 36.12
N LEU A 52 -13.33 4.47 36.26
CA LEU A 52 -11.89 4.73 36.29
C LEU A 52 -11.27 4.92 34.90
N GLY A 53 -12.02 4.72 33.83
CA GLY A 53 -11.51 4.72 32.47
C GLY A 53 -10.49 3.60 32.21
N TRP A 54 -10.56 2.50 32.96
CA TRP A 54 -9.65 1.37 32.80
C TRP A 54 -10.09 0.51 31.61
N ARG A 55 -9.13 0.13 30.79
CA ARG A 55 -9.30 -0.89 29.75
C ARG A 55 -8.15 -1.89 29.80
N PRO A 56 -8.40 -3.17 29.47
CA PRO A 56 -7.32 -4.15 29.37
C PRO A 56 -6.22 -3.63 28.45
N SER A 57 -4.95 -3.77 28.82
CA SER A 57 -3.86 -3.48 27.91
C SER A 57 -3.88 -4.47 26.74
N THR A 58 -3.39 -4.05 25.56
CA THR A 58 -3.23 -4.93 24.40
C THR A 58 -2.42 -6.18 24.74
N ALA A 59 -1.34 -6.02 25.52
CA ALA A 59 -0.54 -7.14 26.01
C ALA A 59 -1.34 -8.10 26.92
N ALA A 60 -2.24 -7.59 27.78
CA ALA A 60 -3.08 -8.44 28.62
C ALA A 60 -4.13 -9.20 27.79
N ARG A 61 -4.68 -8.59 26.78
CA ARG A 61 -5.63 -9.24 25.83
C ARG A 61 -4.93 -10.31 24.99
N ALA A 62 -3.74 -10.02 24.45
CA ALA A 62 -2.95 -10.98 23.71
C ALA A 62 -2.63 -12.24 24.55
N LEU A 63 -2.27 -12.05 25.83
CA LEU A 63 -2.04 -13.16 26.78
C LEU A 63 -3.31 -13.94 27.15
N SER A 64 -4.49 -13.33 27.06
CA SER A 64 -5.79 -14.00 27.29
C SER A 64 -6.36 -14.68 26.05
N GLY A 65 -5.69 -14.59 24.91
CA GLY A 65 -6.16 -15.15 23.63
C GLY A 65 -7.16 -14.27 22.87
N GLU A 66 -7.36 -13.02 23.31
CA GLU A 66 -8.29 -12.07 22.67
C GLU A 66 -7.67 -11.28 21.52
N GLY A 67 -6.42 -11.59 21.13
CA GLY A 67 -5.69 -10.90 20.09
C GLY A 67 -5.08 -9.56 20.49
N ALA A 68 -4.23 -9.01 19.61
CA ALA A 68 -3.55 -7.71 19.81
C ALA A 68 -4.47 -6.51 19.49
N ALA A 69 -5.58 -6.73 18.81
CA ALA A 69 -6.43 -5.73 18.18
C ALA A 69 -5.61 -4.75 17.31
N THR A 70 -4.67 -5.29 16.57
CA THR A 70 -3.71 -4.52 15.78
C THR A 70 -3.38 -5.28 14.50
N VAL A 71 -3.40 -4.57 13.39
CA VAL A 71 -2.97 -5.05 12.06
C VAL A 71 -1.61 -4.46 11.74
N GLY A 72 -0.72 -5.29 11.21
CA GLY A 72 0.61 -4.86 10.78
C GLY A 72 0.63 -4.40 9.32
N PHE A 73 1.42 -3.39 9.04
CA PHE A 73 1.72 -2.91 7.69
C PHE A 73 3.19 -2.51 7.63
N VAL A 74 3.98 -3.28 6.89
CA VAL A 74 5.40 -2.99 6.70
C VAL A 74 5.64 -2.57 5.26
N LEU A 75 6.48 -1.57 5.08
CA LEU A 75 6.87 -1.09 3.78
C LEU A 75 8.38 -1.16 3.62
N ALA A 76 8.84 -2.06 2.74
CA ALA A 76 10.25 -2.28 2.44
C ALA A 76 10.68 -1.37 1.28
N ARG A 77 10.92 -0.09 1.58
CA ARG A 77 11.41 0.92 0.64
C ARG A 77 12.30 1.93 1.35
N PRO A 78 13.29 2.53 0.66
CA PRO A 78 14.05 3.65 1.21
C PRO A 78 13.11 4.77 1.67
N ALA A 79 13.38 5.33 2.87
CA ALA A 79 12.49 6.28 3.51
C ALA A 79 12.31 7.59 2.72
N ASP A 80 13.30 7.99 1.95
CA ASP A 80 13.30 9.19 1.10
C ASP A 80 12.35 9.08 -0.10
N THR A 81 12.02 7.85 -0.55
CA THR A 81 11.08 7.64 -1.65
C THR A 81 9.60 7.74 -1.23
N LEU A 82 9.31 7.74 0.09
CA LEU A 82 7.93 7.72 0.61
C LEU A 82 7.29 9.10 0.74
N GLY A 83 8.08 10.15 0.83
CA GLY A 83 7.61 11.49 1.23
C GLY A 83 6.65 12.17 0.24
N VAL A 84 6.54 11.67 -0.99
CA VAL A 84 5.77 12.28 -2.07
C VAL A 84 4.80 11.30 -2.76
N ASP A 85 4.83 10.01 -2.41
CA ASP A 85 3.97 9.00 -3.03
C ASP A 85 2.54 9.05 -2.44
N SER A 86 1.63 9.66 -3.19
CA SER A 86 0.23 9.83 -2.79
C SER A 86 -0.54 8.52 -2.71
N PHE A 87 -0.10 7.47 -3.42
CA PHE A 87 -0.75 6.16 -3.44
C PHE A 87 -0.79 5.52 -2.05
N PHE A 88 0.35 5.48 -1.34
CA PHE A 88 0.41 4.85 -0.02
C PHE A 88 -0.43 5.59 1.02
N LEU A 89 -0.49 6.92 1.00
CA LEU A 89 -1.32 7.68 1.92
C LEU A 89 -2.81 7.42 1.69
N GLN A 90 -3.25 7.35 0.43
CA GLN A 90 -4.64 7.02 0.08
C GLN A 90 -4.97 5.57 0.45
N LEU A 91 -4.06 4.62 0.18
CA LEU A 91 -4.21 3.22 0.56
C LEU A 91 -4.38 3.08 2.08
N VAL A 92 -3.49 3.69 2.86
CA VAL A 92 -3.53 3.69 4.33
C VAL A 92 -4.80 4.35 4.85
N SER A 93 -5.27 5.43 4.22
CA SER A 93 -6.55 6.07 4.59
C SER A 93 -7.72 5.09 4.47
N GLY A 94 -7.82 4.37 3.35
CA GLY A 94 -8.86 3.36 3.16
C GLY A 94 -8.75 2.18 4.14
N ILE A 95 -7.51 1.73 4.43
CA ILE A 95 -7.27 0.71 5.44
C ILE A 95 -7.77 1.19 6.81
N GLN A 96 -7.40 2.40 7.21
CA GLN A 96 -7.75 2.95 8.52
C GLN A 96 -9.27 3.13 8.71
N GLU A 97 -10.02 3.49 7.67
CA GLU A 97 -11.47 3.60 7.75
C GLU A 97 -12.09 2.27 8.21
N VAL A 98 -11.72 1.15 7.58
CA VAL A 98 -12.25 -0.18 7.92
C VAL A 98 -11.78 -0.65 9.30
N LEU A 99 -10.50 -0.44 9.63
CA LEU A 99 -9.94 -0.84 10.93
C LEU A 99 -10.57 -0.05 12.08
N ALA A 100 -10.86 1.24 11.88
CA ALA A 100 -11.48 2.09 12.87
C ALA A 100 -12.89 1.61 13.25
N GLU A 101 -13.71 1.17 12.30
CA GLU A 101 -15.04 0.58 12.54
C GLU A 101 -14.98 -0.64 13.47
N ARG A 102 -13.88 -1.36 13.43
CA ARG A 102 -13.63 -2.56 14.24
C ARG A 102 -12.75 -2.31 15.47
N HIS A 103 -12.42 -1.06 15.75
CA HIS A 103 -11.51 -0.66 16.84
C HIS A 103 -10.13 -1.33 16.77
N LEU A 104 -9.66 -1.66 15.57
CA LEU A 104 -8.32 -2.20 15.32
C LEU A 104 -7.32 -1.06 15.08
N GLY A 105 -6.11 -1.21 15.63
CA GLY A 105 -4.99 -0.31 15.35
C GLY A 105 -4.23 -0.73 14.10
N LEU A 106 -3.55 0.21 13.44
CA LEU A 106 -2.56 -0.06 12.40
C LEU A 106 -1.16 0.17 12.95
N LEU A 107 -0.33 -0.87 12.96
CA LEU A 107 1.09 -0.78 13.30
C LEU A 107 1.88 -0.67 12.00
N PHE A 108 2.34 0.55 11.68
CA PHE A 108 3.10 0.83 10.49
C PHE A 108 4.60 0.87 10.78
N GLN A 109 5.41 0.22 9.93
CA GLN A 109 6.86 0.26 10.00
C GLN A 109 7.46 0.34 8.60
N VAL A 110 8.50 1.17 8.44
CA VAL A 110 9.32 1.25 7.23
C VAL A 110 10.64 0.52 7.49
N VAL A 111 11.11 -0.23 6.51
CA VAL A 111 12.37 -0.97 6.54
C VAL A 111 13.09 -0.81 5.20
N GLU A 112 14.37 -1.15 5.17
CA GLU A 112 15.19 -0.97 3.96
C GLU A 112 14.88 -2.01 2.88
N ASP A 113 14.64 -3.26 3.26
CA ASP A 113 14.45 -4.37 2.32
C ASP A 113 13.47 -5.45 2.84
N VAL A 114 13.23 -6.46 1.99
CA VAL A 114 12.33 -7.59 2.30
C VAL A 114 12.87 -8.51 3.41
N ALA A 115 14.18 -8.63 3.57
CA ALA A 115 14.75 -9.44 4.63
C ALA A 115 14.46 -8.83 6.01
N ASP A 116 14.59 -7.51 6.11
CA ASP A 116 14.20 -6.74 7.29
C ASP A 116 12.69 -6.83 7.54
N GLU A 117 11.85 -6.76 6.49
CA GLU A 117 10.40 -6.94 6.59
C GLU A 117 10.07 -8.33 7.17
N CYS A 118 10.69 -9.39 6.66
CA CYS A 118 10.53 -10.74 7.20
C CYS A 118 10.97 -10.83 8.68
N ALA A 119 12.03 -10.14 9.07
CA ALA A 119 12.48 -10.08 10.47
C ALA A 119 11.45 -9.36 11.36
N VAL A 120 10.82 -8.30 10.85
CA VAL A 120 9.71 -7.60 11.54
C VAL A 120 8.54 -8.53 11.75
N TYR A 121 8.10 -9.29 10.74
CA TYR A 121 6.98 -10.23 10.86
C TYR A 121 7.25 -11.31 11.92
N ARG A 122 8.44 -11.94 11.92
CA ARG A 122 8.84 -12.91 12.96
C ARG A 122 8.80 -12.30 14.36
N ARG A 123 9.31 -11.09 14.51
CA ARG A 123 9.30 -10.38 15.79
C ARG A 123 7.88 -10.04 16.24
N TRP A 124 7.04 -9.48 15.38
CA TRP A 124 5.66 -9.12 15.72
C TRP A 124 4.83 -10.35 16.08
N TRP A 125 5.04 -11.46 15.37
CA TRP A 125 4.40 -12.74 15.68
C TRP A 125 4.84 -13.25 17.05
N ALA A 126 6.15 -13.32 17.34
CA ALA A 126 6.69 -13.81 18.60
C ALA A 126 6.26 -12.95 19.80
N GLU A 127 6.12 -11.64 19.61
CA GLU A 127 5.71 -10.67 20.62
C GLU A 127 4.17 -10.51 20.70
N HIS A 128 3.39 -11.22 19.90
CA HIS A 128 1.93 -11.08 19.78
C HIS A 128 1.49 -9.63 19.55
N ARG A 129 2.18 -8.90 18.69
CA ARG A 129 1.93 -7.47 18.45
C ARG A 129 0.85 -7.19 17.42
N VAL A 130 0.59 -8.14 16.54
CA VAL A 130 -0.39 -8.03 15.46
C VAL A 130 -1.20 -9.31 15.35
N ASP A 131 -2.44 -9.19 14.89
CA ASP A 131 -3.35 -10.31 14.63
C ASP A 131 -3.27 -10.77 13.17
N GLY A 132 -2.79 -9.92 12.30
CA GLY A 132 -2.58 -10.18 10.88
C GLY A 132 -1.83 -9.04 10.23
N VAL A 133 -1.45 -9.19 8.96
CA VAL A 133 -0.65 -8.21 8.22
C VAL A 133 -1.18 -7.93 6.83
N LEU A 134 -0.96 -6.72 6.36
CA LEU A 134 -1.13 -6.29 4.98
C LEU A 134 0.24 -6.23 4.31
N VAL A 135 0.43 -6.99 3.25
CA VAL A 135 1.67 -7.10 2.50
C VAL A 135 1.52 -6.32 1.20
N VAL A 136 2.36 -5.32 0.98
CA VAL A 136 2.39 -4.53 -0.26
C VAL A 136 3.63 -4.85 -1.08
N ASP A 137 3.64 -4.37 -2.31
CA ASP A 137 4.77 -4.53 -3.22
C ASP A 137 5.23 -5.99 -3.35
N PRO A 138 4.33 -6.92 -3.75
CA PRO A 138 4.71 -8.31 -3.99
C PRO A 138 5.83 -8.38 -5.03
N ARG A 139 6.73 -9.34 -4.85
CA ARG A 139 7.92 -9.48 -5.69
C ARG A 139 7.88 -10.77 -6.50
N THR A 140 8.66 -10.81 -7.56
CA THR A 140 9.08 -12.08 -8.17
C THR A 140 9.97 -12.79 -7.15
N ASP A 141 9.75 -14.08 -6.88
CA ASP A 141 10.45 -14.86 -5.85
C ASP A 141 10.32 -14.27 -4.42
N ASP A 142 9.08 -13.93 -4.05
CA ASP A 142 8.77 -13.29 -2.77
C ASP A 142 8.81 -14.30 -1.61
N PRO A 143 9.70 -14.14 -0.60
CA PRO A 143 9.79 -15.07 0.53
C PRO A 143 8.69 -14.84 1.60
N ARG A 144 7.96 -13.73 1.53
CA ARG A 144 6.99 -13.34 2.57
C ARG A 144 5.77 -14.24 2.63
N PRO A 145 5.16 -14.69 1.51
CA PRO A 145 4.03 -15.61 1.56
C PRO A 145 4.34 -16.92 2.30
N ASP A 146 5.47 -17.56 1.98
CA ASP A 146 5.88 -18.81 2.65
C ASP A 146 6.13 -18.60 4.15
N LEU A 147 6.80 -17.51 4.51
CA LEU A 147 7.02 -17.15 5.91
C LEU A 147 5.71 -16.92 6.68
N LEU A 148 4.76 -16.19 6.10
CA LEU A 148 3.49 -15.88 6.75
C LEU A 148 2.63 -17.13 6.94
N ASP A 149 2.68 -18.07 5.97
CA ASP A 149 2.04 -19.39 6.09
C ASP A 149 2.71 -20.24 7.18
N GLU A 150 4.05 -20.29 7.24
CA GLU A 150 4.82 -20.97 8.30
C GLU A 150 4.47 -20.42 9.70
N LEU A 151 4.33 -19.11 9.85
CA LEU A 151 3.96 -18.48 11.11
C LEU A 151 2.47 -18.64 11.45
N GLY A 152 1.63 -19.06 10.51
CA GLY A 152 0.17 -19.06 10.65
C GLY A 152 -0.39 -17.66 10.88
N LEU A 153 0.29 -16.62 10.36
CA LEU A 153 -0.11 -15.22 10.51
C LEU A 153 -1.04 -14.80 9.37
N PRO A 154 -2.33 -14.51 9.63
CA PRO A 154 -3.28 -14.08 8.60
C PRO A 154 -2.74 -12.90 7.80
N ALA A 155 -2.81 -12.99 6.46
CA ALA A 155 -2.28 -11.91 5.63
C ALA A 155 -3.07 -11.69 4.34
N VAL A 156 -3.02 -10.45 3.85
CA VAL A 156 -3.55 -10.04 2.55
C VAL A 156 -2.44 -9.41 1.73
N VAL A 157 -2.19 -9.97 0.54
CA VAL A 157 -1.24 -9.42 -0.43
C VAL A 157 -1.94 -8.39 -1.30
N ILE A 158 -1.44 -7.16 -1.33
CA ILE A 158 -1.94 -6.03 -2.11
C ILE A 158 -1.09 -5.85 -3.36
N GLY A 159 -1.69 -5.97 -4.55
CA GLY A 159 -1.01 -5.81 -5.83
C GLY A 159 -0.47 -7.11 -6.44
N GLY A 160 -0.69 -8.26 -5.79
CA GLY A 160 -0.41 -9.58 -6.38
C GLY A 160 -1.29 -9.86 -7.61
N ALA A 161 -0.96 -10.89 -8.36
CA ALA A 161 -1.80 -11.37 -9.46
C ALA A 161 -2.43 -12.72 -9.10
N PRO A 162 -3.55 -13.12 -9.75
CA PRO A 162 -4.19 -14.41 -9.48
C PRO A 162 -3.26 -15.61 -9.69
N GLU A 163 -2.32 -15.50 -10.60
CA GLU A 163 -1.32 -16.52 -10.92
C GLU A 163 -0.24 -16.65 -9.83
N GLU A 164 -0.03 -15.57 -9.07
CA GLU A 164 0.96 -15.46 -7.99
C GLU A 164 0.33 -15.74 -6.61
N ARG A 165 -0.90 -16.24 -6.59
CA ARG A 165 -1.62 -16.49 -5.33
C ARG A 165 -0.96 -17.58 -4.49
N HIS A 166 -0.92 -17.34 -3.19
CA HIS A 166 -0.56 -18.35 -2.19
C HIS A 166 -1.84 -18.92 -1.55
N PRO A 167 -2.00 -20.26 -1.42
CA PRO A 167 -3.27 -20.86 -0.97
C PRO A 167 -3.78 -20.38 0.39
N GLY A 168 -2.87 -20.03 1.31
CA GLY A 168 -3.21 -19.58 2.67
C GLY A 168 -3.48 -18.07 2.79
N LEU A 169 -3.23 -17.28 1.74
CA LEU A 169 -3.28 -15.82 1.80
C LEU A 169 -4.37 -15.25 0.88
N SER A 170 -5.08 -14.23 1.35
CA SER A 170 -5.93 -13.43 0.47
C SER A 170 -5.08 -12.50 -0.41
N THR A 171 -5.58 -12.23 -1.61
CA THR A 171 -4.94 -11.31 -2.56
C THR A 171 -5.94 -10.29 -3.05
N VAL A 172 -5.58 -9.01 -3.02
CA VAL A 172 -6.35 -7.93 -3.64
C VAL A 172 -5.50 -7.29 -4.73
N TRP A 173 -6.00 -7.25 -5.97
CA TRP A 173 -5.21 -6.87 -7.13
C TRP A 173 -5.96 -6.03 -8.14
N ALA A 174 -5.22 -5.22 -8.89
CA ALA A 174 -5.71 -4.49 -10.06
C ALA A 174 -5.09 -5.07 -11.33
N ASP A 175 -5.79 -4.99 -12.44
CA ASP A 175 -5.30 -5.46 -13.73
C ASP A 175 -4.34 -4.44 -14.37
N ASP A 176 -3.09 -4.46 -13.92
CA ASP A 176 -2.03 -3.65 -14.51
C ASP A 176 -1.76 -3.98 -15.98
N ALA A 177 -1.97 -5.24 -16.38
CA ALA A 177 -1.81 -5.65 -17.78
C ALA A 177 -2.88 -5.00 -18.67
N GLY A 178 -4.14 -5.09 -18.28
CA GLY A 178 -5.25 -4.43 -18.99
C GLY A 178 -5.07 -2.90 -19.03
N ALA A 179 -4.58 -2.31 -17.93
CA ALA A 179 -4.29 -0.87 -17.86
C ALA A 179 -3.17 -0.48 -18.84
N MET A 180 -2.03 -1.22 -18.87
CA MET A 180 -0.94 -0.96 -19.81
C MET A 180 -1.39 -1.14 -21.26
N ALA A 181 -2.16 -2.18 -21.57
CA ALA A 181 -2.72 -2.38 -22.89
C ALA A 181 -3.57 -1.18 -23.34
N SER A 182 -4.40 -0.64 -22.45
CA SER A 182 -5.23 0.54 -22.73
C SER A 182 -4.38 1.80 -22.99
N VAL A 183 -3.29 2.02 -22.24
CA VAL A 183 -2.37 3.14 -22.47
C VAL A 183 -1.70 3.01 -23.84
N VAL A 184 -1.20 1.80 -24.17
CA VAL A 184 -0.56 1.54 -25.47
C VAL A 184 -1.55 1.71 -26.63
N ASP A 185 -2.82 1.27 -26.46
CA ASP A 185 -3.88 1.48 -27.45
C ASP A 185 -4.12 2.97 -27.72
N GLY A 186 -4.26 3.77 -26.66
CA GLY A 186 -4.44 5.23 -26.77
C GLY A 186 -3.26 5.90 -27.48
N LEU A 187 -2.03 5.62 -27.04
CA LEU A 187 -0.84 6.18 -27.67
C LEU A 187 -0.67 5.72 -29.14
N HIS A 188 -0.95 4.45 -29.42
CA HIS A 188 -0.90 3.93 -30.79
C HIS A 188 -1.94 4.60 -31.70
N ALA A 189 -3.17 4.83 -31.20
CA ALA A 189 -4.23 5.53 -31.95
C ALA A 189 -3.85 6.99 -32.23
N LEU A 190 -3.09 7.65 -31.36
CA LEU A 190 -2.52 8.97 -31.58
C LEU A 190 -1.30 8.97 -32.53
N GLY A 191 -0.89 7.80 -33.04
CA GLY A 191 0.19 7.66 -33.99
C GLY A 191 1.57 7.44 -33.41
N HIS A 192 1.71 7.31 -32.06
CA HIS A 192 3.00 7.03 -31.45
C HIS A 192 3.53 5.65 -31.84
N ARG A 193 4.83 5.58 -32.17
CA ARG A 193 5.54 4.34 -32.54
C ARG A 193 6.82 4.16 -31.71
N ARG A 194 7.36 5.25 -31.18
CA ARG A 194 8.53 5.28 -30.30
C ARG A 194 8.05 5.62 -28.89
N ILE A 195 8.03 4.62 -28.02
CA ILE A 195 7.49 4.72 -26.65
C ILE A 195 8.54 4.26 -25.65
N VAL A 196 8.80 5.06 -24.64
CA VAL A 196 9.65 4.66 -23.52
C VAL A 196 8.81 4.61 -22.24
N HIS A 197 8.87 3.48 -21.55
CA HIS A 197 8.31 3.30 -20.23
C HIS A 197 9.43 3.49 -19.19
N ILE A 198 9.29 4.49 -18.36
CA ILE A 198 10.17 4.78 -17.23
C ILE A 198 9.52 4.14 -16.03
N ALA A 199 9.96 2.92 -15.75
CA ALA A 199 9.37 2.02 -14.78
C ALA A 199 9.94 2.25 -13.37
N GLY A 200 9.23 1.76 -12.37
CA GLY A 200 9.69 1.75 -10.99
C GLY A 200 10.76 0.70 -10.72
N LEU A 201 10.85 0.28 -9.44
CA LEU A 201 11.82 -0.70 -8.97
C LEU A 201 11.68 -2.04 -9.70
N SER A 202 12.80 -2.57 -10.17
CA SER A 202 12.88 -3.93 -10.70
C SER A 202 12.56 -4.96 -9.61
N GLY A 203 12.06 -6.13 -10.02
CA GLY A 203 11.69 -7.22 -9.12
C GLY A 203 10.35 -7.04 -8.40
N LEU A 204 9.68 -5.90 -8.53
CA LEU A 204 8.29 -5.76 -8.10
C LEU A 204 7.35 -6.42 -9.13
N ALA A 205 6.47 -7.28 -8.66
CA ALA A 205 5.60 -8.06 -9.54
C ALA A 205 4.76 -7.19 -10.50
N HIS A 206 4.26 -6.04 -10.03
CA HIS A 206 3.51 -5.11 -10.86
C HIS A 206 4.40 -4.41 -11.90
N THR A 207 5.64 -4.02 -11.56
CA THR A 207 6.61 -3.45 -12.51
C THR A 207 6.93 -4.44 -13.62
N GLU A 208 7.22 -5.69 -13.25
CA GLU A 208 7.51 -6.75 -14.22
C GLU A 208 6.30 -7.07 -15.12
N ARG A 209 5.08 -7.04 -14.58
CA ARG A 209 3.85 -7.19 -15.37
C ARG A 209 3.68 -6.07 -16.39
N ARG A 210 3.89 -4.82 -15.99
CA ARG A 210 3.81 -3.65 -16.88
C ARG A 210 4.83 -3.74 -18.01
N ILE A 211 6.08 -4.09 -17.69
CA ILE A 211 7.17 -4.26 -18.66
C ILE A 211 6.82 -5.37 -19.67
N ARG A 212 6.43 -6.55 -19.18
CA ARG A 212 6.04 -7.67 -20.05
C ARG A 212 4.86 -7.33 -20.94
N THR A 213 3.85 -6.65 -20.38
CA THR A 213 2.65 -6.27 -21.16
C THR A 213 2.99 -5.24 -22.22
N LEU A 214 3.79 -4.23 -21.90
CA LEU A 214 4.23 -3.24 -22.89
C LEU A 214 4.96 -3.92 -24.07
N ALA A 215 5.88 -4.85 -23.78
CA ALA A 215 6.59 -5.58 -24.82
C ALA A 215 5.66 -6.45 -25.68
N ALA A 216 4.69 -7.15 -25.07
CA ALA A 216 3.71 -7.96 -25.76
C ALA A 216 2.77 -7.10 -26.65
N GLU A 217 2.31 -5.96 -26.13
CA GLU A 217 1.44 -5.04 -26.87
C GLU A 217 2.20 -4.34 -28.03
N ALA A 218 3.46 -4.03 -27.83
CA ALA A 218 4.35 -3.51 -28.89
C ALA A 218 4.50 -4.54 -30.01
N ALA A 219 4.82 -5.79 -29.69
CA ALA A 219 4.95 -6.86 -30.66
C ALA A 219 3.63 -7.08 -31.45
N ARG A 220 2.49 -7.10 -30.76
CA ARG A 220 1.17 -7.28 -31.38
C ARG A 220 0.83 -6.17 -32.38
N ARG A 221 1.31 -4.95 -32.18
CA ARG A 221 1.07 -3.78 -33.07
C ARG A 221 2.22 -3.50 -34.04
N GLY A 222 3.28 -4.30 -34.02
CA GLY A 222 4.45 -4.09 -34.88
C GLY A 222 5.24 -2.82 -34.50
N LEU A 223 5.20 -2.42 -33.20
CA LEU A 223 6.00 -1.32 -32.69
C LEU A 223 7.43 -1.83 -32.41
N THR A 224 8.42 -1.33 -33.11
CA THR A 224 9.80 -1.79 -33.01
C THR A 224 10.68 -0.95 -32.08
N GLU A 225 10.22 0.25 -31.73
CA GLU A 225 10.98 1.23 -30.95
C GLU A 225 10.30 1.46 -29.58
N VAL A 226 10.16 0.37 -28.81
CA VAL A 226 9.55 0.39 -27.49
C VAL A 226 10.51 -0.23 -26.49
N GLN A 227 10.75 0.46 -25.36
CA GLN A 227 11.62 -0.02 -24.28
C GLN A 227 11.08 0.37 -22.92
N SER A 228 11.48 -0.40 -21.89
CA SER A 228 11.29 -0.05 -20.50
C SER A 228 12.65 0.18 -19.82
N VAL A 229 12.72 1.18 -18.95
CA VAL A 229 13.91 1.50 -18.14
C VAL A 229 13.49 1.58 -16.70
N THR A 230 14.04 0.72 -15.84
CA THR A 230 13.73 0.70 -14.41
C THR A 230 14.46 1.82 -13.67
N THR A 231 13.83 2.33 -12.62
CA THR A 231 14.32 3.36 -11.70
C THR A 231 14.02 2.97 -10.25
N ASP A 232 14.35 3.83 -9.32
CA ASP A 232 14.02 3.70 -7.90
C ASP A 232 12.73 4.45 -7.47
N TYR A 233 11.88 4.85 -8.42
CA TYR A 233 10.71 5.72 -8.25
C TYR A 233 11.04 7.19 -7.94
N SER A 234 12.31 7.58 -7.82
CA SER A 234 12.66 8.97 -7.54
C SER A 234 12.47 9.90 -8.74
N ASP A 235 12.18 11.16 -8.45
CA ASP A 235 12.14 12.26 -9.42
C ASP A 235 13.50 12.42 -10.13
N ALA A 236 14.59 12.32 -9.37
CA ALA A 236 15.96 12.48 -9.88
C ALA A 236 16.30 11.39 -10.92
N ALA A 237 16.02 10.11 -10.62
CA ALA A 237 16.25 9.02 -11.55
C ALA A 237 15.37 9.13 -12.80
N ALA A 238 14.09 9.48 -12.62
CA ALA A 238 13.16 9.70 -13.74
C ALA A 238 13.63 10.85 -14.65
N ALA A 239 14.03 11.99 -14.09
CA ALA A 239 14.56 13.11 -14.86
C ALA A 239 15.85 12.74 -15.60
N ALA A 240 16.76 11.99 -14.96
CA ALA A 240 18.01 11.52 -15.60
C ALA A 240 17.75 10.61 -16.78
N VAL A 241 16.82 9.64 -16.63
CA VAL A 241 16.41 8.74 -17.73
C VAL A 241 15.75 9.54 -18.84
N THR A 242 14.83 10.48 -18.50
CA THR A 242 14.16 11.32 -19.48
C THR A 242 15.16 12.12 -20.33
N ARG A 243 16.13 12.80 -19.69
CA ARG A 243 17.17 13.54 -20.40
C ARG A 243 18.00 12.64 -21.33
N ARG A 244 18.30 11.42 -20.90
CA ARG A 244 19.06 10.45 -21.71
C ARG A 244 18.28 10.03 -22.95
N VAL A 245 17.01 9.64 -22.80
CA VAL A 245 16.21 9.12 -23.92
C VAL A 245 15.80 10.21 -24.91
N LEU A 246 15.57 11.43 -24.45
CA LEU A 246 15.25 12.57 -25.31
C LEU A 246 16.47 13.14 -26.08
N ARG A 247 17.70 12.84 -25.66
CA ARG A 247 18.95 13.20 -26.39
C ARG A 247 19.38 12.17 -27.41
N ALA A 248 18.68 11.06 -27.55
CA ALA A 248 18.99 10.05 -28.58
C ALA A 248 18.76 10.61 -30.01
N ASP A 249 19.41 10.02 -31.00
CA ASP A 249 19.25 10.43 -32.42
C ASP A 249 17.80 10.27 -32.90
N ALA A 250 17.07 9.27 -32.38
CA ALA A 250 15.65 9.04 -32.62
C ALA A 250 14.90 9.07 -31.28
N PRO A 251 14.58 10.26 -30.73
CA PRO A 251 13.93 10.36 -29.42
C PRO A 251 12.52 9.77 -29.43
N PRO A 252 12.05 9.23 -28.29
CA PRO A 252 10.68 8.75 -28.15
C PRO A 252 9.69 9.90 -28.34
N THR A 253 8.51 9.56 -28.87
CA THR A 253 7.40 10.50 -29.02
C THR A 253 6.38 10.37 -27.87
N ALA A 254 6.49 9.33 -27.03
CA ALA A 254 5.69 9.17 -25.83
C ALA A 254 6.51 8.56 -24.69
N LEU A 255 6.24 9.03 -23.48
CA LEU A 255 6.83 8.58 -22.23
C LEU A 255 5.70 8.13 -21.29
N ILE A 256 5.86 6.94 -20.71
CA ILE A 256 4.96 6.40 -19.68
C ILE A 256 5.77 6.32 -18.37
N TYR A 257 5.25 6.86 -17.28
CA TYR A 257 5.93 6.85 -15.96
C TYR A 257 5.11 6.05 -14.95
N ASP A 258 5.77 5.25 -14.13
CA ASP A 258 5.12 4.38 -13.15
C ASP A 258 4.50 5.11 -11.93
N ASN A 259 4.76 6.41 -11.78
CA ASN A 259 4.01 7.28 -10.86
C ASN A 259 3.93 8.73 -11.37
N ASP A 260 3.19 9.56 -10.65
CA ASP A 260 2.96 10.97 -10.92
C ASP A 260 4.20 11.84 -10.68
N VAL A 261 4.97 11.57 -9.62
CA VAL A 261 6.20 12.32 -9.27
C VAL A 261 7.23 12.18 -10.37
N MET A 262 7.45 10.96 -10.86
CA MET A 262 8.34 10.69 -11.98
C MET A 262 7.88 11.41 -13.26
N ALA A 263 6.55 11.43 -13.52
CA ALA A 263 5.99 12.10 -14.69
C ALA A 263 6.19 13.62 -14.63
N VAL A 264 5.99 14.24 -13.46
CA VAL A 264 6.24 15.66 -13.24
C VAL A 264 7.72 16.02 -13.47
N ALA A 265 8.63 15.22 -12.90
CA ALA A 265 10.06 15.37 -13.12
C ALA A 265 10.46 15.17 -14.59
N GLY A 266 9.79 14.24 -15.26
CA GLY A 266 9.97 14.00 -16.70
C GLY A 266 9.54 15.19 -17.56
N VAL A 267 8.39 15.81 -17.27
CA VAL A 267 7.93 17.03 -17.97
C VAL A 267 8.92 18.18 -17.75
N ALA A 268 9.41 18.36 -16.52
CA ALA A 268 10.41 19.38 -16.23
C ALA A 268 11.70 19.15 -17.05
N ALA A 269 12.22 17.92 -17.05
CA ALA A 269 13.40 17.54 -17.82
C ALA A 269 13.23 17.69 -19.35
N ALA A 270 12.05 17.35 -19.87
CA ALA A 270 11.71 17.58 -21.28
C ALA A 270 11.72 19.07 -21.63
N THR A 271 11.09 19.89 -20.79
CA THR A 271 11.05 21.37 -20.96
C THR A 271 12.44 22.00 -20.91
N GLU A 272 13.31 21.56 -19.98
CA GLU A 272 14.72 22.00 -19.91
C GLU A 272 15.49 21.70 -21.20
N LEU A 273 15.15 20.62 -21.88
CA LEU A 273 15.76 20.24 -23.17
C LEU A 273 15.11 20.94 -24.38
N GLY A 274 14.09 21.78 -24.16
CA GLY A 274 13.37 22.47 -25.22
C GLY A 274 12.26 21.67 -25.88
N PHE A 275 11.91 20.49 -25.34
CA PHE A 275 10.78 19.70 -25.88
C PHE A 275 9.44 20.24 -25.39
N SER A 276 8.52 20.39 -26.32
CA SER A 276 7.13 20.78 -26.03
C SER A 276 6.27 19.55 -25.71
N VAL A 277 5.61 19.54 -24.55
CA VAL A 277 4.62 18.54 -24.16
C VAL A 277 3.23 19.14 -24.40
N PRO A 278 2.34 18.50 -25.20
CA PRO A 278 2.48 17.21 -25.86
C PRO A 278 3.01 17.27 -27.29
N ALA A 279 3.28 18.48 -27.86
CA ALA A 279 3.49 18.66 -29.30
C ALA A 279 4.67 17.84 -29.88
N GLU A 280 5.73 17.58 -29.10
CA GLU A 280 6.89 16.81 -29.49
C GLU A 280 7.00 15.48 -28.73
N VAL A 281 6.56 15.45 -27.48
CA VAL A 281 6.55 14.25 -26.64
C VAL A 281 5.31 14.20 -25.76
N SER A 282 4.54 13.12 -25.87
CA SER A 282 3.41 12.85 -24.98
C SER A 282 3.88 12.23 -23.67
N VAL A 283 3.20 12.56 -22.56
CA VAL A 283 3.50 12.05 -21.23
C VAL A 283 2.25 11.43 -20.58
N VAL A 284 2.39 10.23 -20.04
CA VAL A 284 1.35 9.53 -19.28
C VAL A 284 1.91 9.14 -17.91
N ALA A 285 1.17 9.42 -16.85
CA ALA A 285 1.47 9.00 -15.48
C ALA A 285 0.63 7.77 -15.08
N TRP A 286 1.19 6.89 -14.25
CA TRP A 286 0.45 5.71 -13.75
C TRP A 286 -0.52 6.03 -12.62
N GLU A 287 -0.34 7.16 -11.93
CA GLU A 287 -1.21 7.61 -10.84
C GLU A 287 -1.83 8.96 -11.16
N ASP A 288 -3.16 9.09 -10.95
CA ASP A 288 -3.89 10.37 -11.07
C ASP A 288 -4.01 11.08 -9.72
N SER A 289 -2.93 11.74 -9.31
CA SER A 289 -2.93 12.54 -8.10
C SER A 289 -3.26 14.03 -8.35
N ALA A 290 -3.23 14.81 -7.28
CA ALA A 290 -3.34 16.26 -7.37
C ALA A 290 -2.18 16.87 -8.18
N LEU A 291 -0.97 16.29 -8.14
CA LEU A 291 0.19 16.74 -8.90
C LEU A 291 -0.09 16.79 -10.40
N CYS A 292 -0.83 15.80 -10.94
CA CYS A 292 -1.20 15.76 -12.35
C CYS A 292 -2.01 16.97 -12.82
N ARG A 293 -2.67 17.67 -11.89
CA ARG A 293 -3.51 18.85 -12.16
C ARG A 293 -2.88 20.16 -11.67
N MET A 294 -1.74 20.10 -10.99
CA MET A 294 -1.02 21.29 -10.49
C MET A 294 0.08 21.75 -11.45
N VAL A 295 0.54 20.89 -12.34
CA VAL A 295 1.56 21.20 -13.35
C VAL A 295 0.92 21.53 -14.70
N LYS A 296 1.68 22.19 -15.57
CA LYS A 296 1.28 22.45 -16.97
C LYS A 296 2.33 21.85 -17.92
N PRO A 297 1.84 21.10 -18.92
CA PRO A 297 0.44 20.74 -19.21
C PRO A 297 -0.14 19.82 -18.11
N TRP A 298 -1.48 19.78 -17.96
CA TRP A 298 -2.11 18.79 -17.08
C TRP A 298 -1.83 17.38 -17.57
N LEU A 299 -1.41 16.50 -16.66
CA LEU A 299 -0.96 15.16 -17.02
C LEU A 299 -2.14 14.24 -17.31
N SER A 300 -2.09 13.56 -18.44
CA SER A 300 -2.87 12.35 -18.69
C SER A 300 -2.38 11.27 -17.76
N ALA A 301 -3.28 10.59 -17.06
CA ALA A 301 -2.92 9.67 -15.99
C ALA A 301 -3.90 8.52 -15.88
N LEU A 302 -3.44 7.39 -15.36
CA LEU A 302 -4.30 6.28 -14.97
C LEU A 302 -4.94 6.58 -13.61
N SER A 303 -6.27 6.64 -13.61
CA SER A 303 -7.07 6.83 -12.40
C SER A 303 -7.51 5.49 -11.84
N ARG A 304 -7.26 5.28 -10.55
CA ARG A 304 -7.77 4.19 -9.73
C ARG A 304 -8.20 4.73 -8.36
N ASP A 305 -9.14 4.07 -7.72
CA ASP A 305 -9.53 4.39 -6.35
C ASP A 305 -8.60 3.68 -5.35
N SER A 306 -7.50 4.35 -5.00
CA SER A 306 -6.50 3.82 -4.06
C SER A 306 -7.05 3.71 -2.63
N VAL A 307 -8.05 4.54 -2.26
CA VAL A 307 -8.75 4.45 -0.97
C VAL A 307 -9.60 3.18 -0.94
N GLU A 308 -10.40 2.92 -1.98
CA GLU A 308 -11.20 1.68 -2.05
C GLU A 308 -10.32 0.43 -2.17
N PHE A 309 -9.14 0.56 -2.78
CA PHE A 309 -8.15 -0.54 -2.78
C PHE A 309 -7.74 -0.89 -1.35
N GLY A 310 -7.44 0.12 -0.52
CA GLY A 310 -7.12 -0.05 0.89
C GLY A 310 -8.29 -0.61 1.71
N ARG A 311 -9.52 -0.10 1.50
CA ARG A 311 -10.72 -0.63 2.15
C ARG A 311 -10.95 -2.10 1.83
N THR A 312 -10.80 -2.47 0.56
CA THR A 312 -10.97 -3.86 0.11
C THR A 312 -9.95 -4.77 0.79
N ALA A 313 -8.67 -4.36 0.83
CA ALA A 313 -7.62 -5.14 1.49
C ALA A 313 -7.89 -5.32 3.01
N ALA A 314 -8.32 -4.27 3.69
CA ALA A 314 -8.65 -4.33 5.11
C ALA A 314 -9.90 -5.19 5.39
N ARG A 315 -10.93 -5.14 4.54
CA ARG A 315 -12.11 -6.02 4.65
C ARG A 315 -11.72 -7.49 4.47
N GLU A 316 -10.88 -7.81 3.50
CA GLU A 316 -10.41 -9.18 3.30
C GLU A 316 -9.57 -9.67 4.48
N LEU A 317 -8.71 -8.82 5.05
CA LEU A 317 -7.95 -9.19 6.24
C LEU A 317 -8.86 -9.39 7.46
N THR A 318 -9.80 -8.48 7.69
CA THR A 318 -10.74 -8.63 8.82
C THR A 318 -11.63 -9.87 8.65
N ALA A 319 -12.00 -10.24 7.42
CA ALA A 319 -12.72 -11.48 7.16
C ALA A 319 -11.87 -12.73 7.49
N LEU A 320 -10.57 -12.71 7.19
CA LEU A 320 -9.63 -13.78 7.61
C LEU A 320 -9.53 -13.87 9.13
N LEU A 321 -9.42 -12.73 9.82
CA LEU A 321 -9.37 -12.69 11.30
C LEU A 321 -10.64 -13.24 11.95
N ASP A 322 -11.79 -13.12 11.28
CA ASP A 322 -13.05 -13.73 11.70
C ASP A 322 -13.17 -15.23 11.33
N GLY A 323 -12.10 -15.85 10.80
CA GLY A 323 -12.09 -17.27 10.40
C GLY A 323 -12.66 -17.54 9.01
N GLY A 324 -12.86 -16.50 8.19
CA GLY A 324 -13.28 -16.67 6.79
C GLY A 324 -12.18 -17.27 5.90
N PRO A 325 -12.52 -17.77 4.70
CA PRO A 325 -11.54 -18.35 3.78
C PRO A 325 -10.72 -17.29 3.08
N ALA A 326 -9.49 -17.63 2.67
CA ALA A 326 -8.67 -16.82 1.79
C ALA A 326 -9.31 -16.61 0.42
N ARG A 327 -9.24 -15.39 -0.12
CA ARG A 327 -9.87 -15.00 -1.37
C ARG A 327 -8.93 -14.22 -2.27
N THR A 328 -9.19 -14.28 -3.58
CA THR A 328 -8.56 -13.43 -4.58
C THR A 328 -9.59 -12.43 -5.08
N VAL A 329 -9.42 -11.16 -4.78
CA VAL A 329 -10.36 -10.09 -5.11
C VAL A 329 -9.73 -9.15 -6.14
N ARG A 330 -10.43 -8.95 -7.26
CA ARG A 330 -10.03 -7.98 -8.28
C ARG A 330 -10.76 -6.67 -8.05
N VAL A 331 -10.01 -5.58 -7.97
CA VAL A 331 -10.58 -4.23 -7.98
C VAL A 331 -10.76 -3.72 -9.43
N PRO A 332 -11.54 -2.66 -9.66
CA PRO A 332 -11.70 -2.09 -10.99
C PRO A 332 -10.38 -1.79 -11.69
N VAL A 333 -10.33 -2.03 -12.99
CA VAL A 333 -9.15 -1.73 -13.83
C VAL A 333 -8.92 -0.23 -13.84
N PRO A 334 -7.67 0.24 -13.63
CA PRO A 334 -7.33 1.65 -13.77
C PRO A 334 -7.69 2.17 -15.16
N ARG A 335 -8.25 3.39 -15.24
CA ARG A 335 -8.70 4.00 -16.48
C ARG A 335 -7.83 5.18 -16.85
N LEU A 336 -7.43 5.27 -18.12
CA LEU A 336 -6.72 6.44 -18.62
C LEU A 336 -7.66 7.65 -18.66
N ILE A 337 -7.27 8.70 -17.98
CA ILE A 337 -7.88 10.04 -18.05
C ILE A 337 -6.98 10.88 -18.95
N GLU A 338 -7.44 11.12 -20.15
CA GLU A 338 -6.73 11.96 -21.12
C GLU A 338 -6.82 13.45 -20.71
N ARG A 339 -5.68 14.15 -20.81
CA ARG A 339 -5.54 15.58 -20.54
C ARG A 339 -4.55 16.23 -21.52
N ASP A 340 -3.99 17.37 -21.12
CA ASP A 340 -3.18 18.23 -22.00
C ASP A 340 -1.80 17.63 -22.36
N SER A 341 -1.32 16.61 -21.63
CA SER A 341 0.04 16.04 -21.82
C SER A 341 0.13 14.94 -22.87
N THR A 342 -0.99 14.55 -23.48
CA THR A 342 -1.01 13.60 -24.63
C THR A 342 -1.60 14.27 -25.87
N GLY A 343 -1.04 13.98 -27.03
CA GLY A 343 -1.46 14.54 -28.31
C GLY A 343 -1.05 13.66 -29.47
N VAL A 344 -1.38 14.07 -30.69
CA VAL A 344 -1.00 13.36 -31.91
C VAL A 344 0.51 13.34 -32.05
N ALA A 345 1.06 12.15 -32.37
CA ALA A 345 2.49 11.97 -32.55
C ALA A 345 3.03 12.88 -33.67
N ARG A 346 4.17 13.54 -33.40
CA ARG A 346 4.91 14.28 -34.41
C ARG A 346 5.24 13.36 -35.60
N ARG A 347 4.91 13.77 -36.82
CA ARG A 347 5.35 13.08 -38.02
C ARG A 347 6.86 13.21 -38.16
N SER A 348 7.57 12.10 -38.26
CA SER A 348 9.01 12.02 -38.51
C SER A 348 9.33 12.58 -39.89
#